data_97f2c4075405121b47585ed029e45ccb
#
_entry.id   97f2c4075405121b47585ed029e45ccb
#
_cell.length_a   1.000
_cell.length_b   1.000
_cell.length_c   1.000
_cell.angle_alpha   90.00
_cell.angle_beta   90.00
_cell.angle_gamma   90.00
#
_symmetry.space_group_name_H-M   'P 1'
#
loop_
_entity.id
_entity.type
_entity.pdbx_description
1 polymer ?
#
loop_
_entity_poly.entity_id
_entity_poly.type
_entity_poly.pdbx_seq_one_letter_code
_entity_poly.pdbx_strand_id
1 'polypeptide(L)'
;MDQQPHPASAYVWWNFPVSDYVRDHLLMGPVYGNDLHIANHMSGFVTNPMEHAESSLLAIYGVASYARNPDQYDSDKAWKDAMKAVLPSASKELEIFATHNSDLGANGHGYRREESVALKPIAEKFLNEYLNKGTYQVEDFLTLLDTFMLMQEAADILMTNTENPALIAEMKPWLIQHKLMGELGSAVLALTNAYELGKQEGFLRKYKHIKALQQQMFDVDQTYNQNPYQPGVKTAGLVIKPLIDKTFAKVVDMYNQKYNATLDAKSDYMPHTLTSDVNQLKNIPLRQKTNRVLVSPANEVIKWQGKGYMTIELDNIYPLMTIDIDFGKPEVASWGVLEISTNGKDWQKVDFQQNKNRIRVNGDKTPVKAVRFTNSQDKEQEIYMRNFTITVEK
;
A
#
# COMPACT_ATOMS: atom_id res chain seq x y z
N MET A 1 -60.56 -14.68 5.67
CA MET A 1 -59.23 -15.00 6.23
C MET A 1 -58.21 -14.32 5.37
N ASP A 2 -57.88 -13.08 5.75
CA ASP A 2 -56.84 -12.32 5.07
C ASP A 2 -55.48 -12.94 5.43
N GLN A 3 -54.88 -13.64 4.48
CA GLN A 3 -53.48 -14.00 4.56
C GLN A 3 -52.67 -12.71 4.33
N GLN A 4 -52.36 -12.01 5.41
CA GLN A 4 -51.29 -11.05 5.34
C GLN A 4 -49.99 -11.80 4.93
N PRO A 5 -49.29 -11.37 3.88
CA PRO A 5 -48.04 -11.99 3.55
C PRO A 5 -47.09 -11.89 4.74
N HIS A 6 -46.60 -13.02 5.23
CA HIS A 6 -45.54 -13.01 6.23
C HIS A 6 -44.41 -12.17 5.65
N PRO A 7 -43.92 -11.15 6.35
CA PRO A 7 -42.79 -10.39 5.86
C PRO A 7 -41.63 -11.37 5.61
N ALA A 8 -41.15 -11.41 4.38
CA ALA A 8 -40.01 -12.26 4.04
C ALA A 8 -38.82 -11.88 4.93
N SER A 9 -38.32 -12.84 5.68
CA SER A 9 -37.12 -12.61 6.51
C SER A 9 -35.94 -12.29 5.61
N ALA A 10 -35.21 -11.22 5.92
CA ALA A 10 -34.06 -10.81 5.14
C ALA A 10 -32.95 -11.84 5.24
N TYR A 11 -32.28 -12.10 4.13
CA TYR A 11 -31.01 -12.82 4.09
C TYR A 11 -29.90 -11.80 3.81
N VAL A 12 -28.90 -11.68 4.70
CA VAL A 12 -27.88 -10.63 4.64
C VAL A 12 -26.64 -11.16 3.94
N TRP A 13 -26.20 -10.47 2.90
CA TRP A 13 -24.86 -10.60 2.33
C TRP A 13 -23.92 -9.63 3.05
N TRP A 14 -23.02 -10.15 3.87
CA TRP A 14 -22.11 -9.36 4.67
C TRP A 14 -20.73 -9.29 4.01
N ASN A 15 -20.40 -8.13 3.44
CA ASN A 15 -19.11 -7.87 2.82
C ASN A 15 -18.02 -7.64 3.88
N PHE A 16 -17.62 -8.70 4.54
CA PHE A 16 -16.56 -8.72 5.54
C PHE A 16 -15.95 -10.14 5.65
N PRO A 17 -14.61 -10.28 5.65
CA PRO A 17 -13.56 -9.27 5.55
C PRO A 17 -13.07 -8.99 4.13
N VAL A 18 -13.94 -9.03 3.12
CA VAL A 18 -13.56 -8.79 1.73
C VAL A 18 -12.65 -7.57 1.58
N SER A 19 -11.57 -7.72 0.81
CA SER A 19 -10.54 -6.68 0.60
C SER A 19 -10.38 -6.29 -0.87
N ASP A 20 -11.40 -6.53 -1.71
CA ASP A 20 -11.35 -6.26 -3.15
C ASP A 20 -11.16 -4.77 -3.51
N TYR A 21 -11.37 -3.87 -2.57
CA TYR A 21 -11.12 -2.43 -2.67
C TYR A 21 -9.76 -1.99 -2.08
N VAL A 22 -9.03 -2.87 -1.36
CA VAL A 22 -7.73 -2.62 -0.71
C VAL A 22 -6.87 -3.90 -0.70
N ARG A 23 -6.68 -4.53 -1.85
CA ARG A 23 -5.99 -5.83 -1.99
C ARG A 23 -4.52 -5.83 -1.55
N ASP A 24 -3.93 -4.66 -1.37
CA ASP A 24 -2.58 -4.49 -0.83
C ASP A 24 -2.54 -4.57 0.72
N HIS A 25 -3.69 -4.73 1.38
CA HIS A 25 -3.83 -4.84 2.83
C HIS A 25 -4.46 -6.17 3.27
N LEU A 26 -4.17 -6.57 4.52
CA LEU A 26 -4.90 -7.62 5.22
C LEU A 26 -5.89 -6.98 6.21
N LEU A 27 -7.13 -7.42 6.19
CA LEU A 27 -8.21 -6.94 7.08
C LEU A 27 -8.43 -7.96 8.21
N MET A 28 -7.57 -7.96 9.21
CA MET A 28 -7.51 -8.96 10.28
C MET A 28 -8.06 -8.46 11.62
N GLY A 29 -8.67 -7.29 11.65
CA GLY A 29 -9.25 -6.70 12.85
C GLY A 29 -10.54 -7.40 13.31
N PRO A 30 -11.02 -7.07 14.53
CA PRO A 30 -12.28 -7.55 15.02
C PRO A 30 -13.46 -7.01 14.23
N VAL A 31 -14.53 -7.77 14.18
CA VAL A 31 -15.82 -7.34 13.63
C VAL A 31 -16.75 -6.96 14.76
N TYR A 32 -17.38 -5.79 14.67
CA TYR A 32 -18.31 -5.35 15.71
C TYR A 32 -19.68 -6.04 15.66
N GLY A 33 -19.99 -6.70 14.56
CA GLY A 33 -21.31 -7.26 14.30
C GLY A 33 -22.29 -6.17 13.88
N ASN A 34 -23.50 -6.63 13.60
CA ASN A 34 -24.65 -5.76 13.39
C ASN A 34 -25.38 -5.54 14.73
N ASP A 35 -26.63 -5.04 14.67
CA ASP A 35 -27.48 -5.00 15.84
C ASP A 35 -27.57 -6.38 16.49
N LEU A 36 -27.37 -6.47 17.81
CA LEU A 36 -27.38 -7.72 18.54
C LEU A 36 -28.78 -8.40 18.53
N HIS A 37 -29.82 -7.65 18.22
CA HIS A 37 -31.21 -8.16 18.14
C HIS A 37 -31.64 -8.55 16.72
N ILE A 38 -30.77 -8.42 15.73
CA ILE A 38 -31.07 -8.67 14.31
C ILE A 38 -31.53 -10.12 14.04
N ALA A 39 -31.16 -11.06 14.90
CA ALA A 39 -31.49 -12.48 14.76
C ALA A 39 -32.99 -12.74 14.60
N ASN A 40 -33.84 -11.90 15.21
CA ASN A 40 -35.29 -12.02 15.14
C ASN A 40 -35.89 -11.51 13.82
N HIS A 41 -35.06 -10.86 12.97
CA HIS A 41 -35.51 -10.17 11.77
C HIS A 41 -34.83 -10.70 10.50
N MET A 42 -34.00 -11.73 10.61
CA MET A 42 -33.27 -12.30 9.48
C MET A 42 -33.39 -13.82 9.41
N SER A 43 -33.33 -14.36 8.20
CA SER A 43 -33.32 -15.81 7.94
C SER A 43 -31.93 -16.40 7.96
N GLY A 44 -30.90 -15.56 7.90
CA GLY A 44 -29.50 -15.94 7.90
C GLY A 44 -28.62 -14.89 7.24
N PHE A 45 -27.31 -15.17 7.18
CA PHE A 45 -26.37 -14.35 6.44
C PHE A 45 -25.19 -15.17 5.93
N VAL A 46 -24.46 -14.62 4.96
CA VAL A 46 -23.22 -15.14 4.41
C VAL A 46 -22.14 -14.07 4.53
N THR A 47 -20.94 -14.45 4.89
CA THR A 47 -19.79 -13.57 4.90
C THR A 47 -18.99 -13.73 3.60
N ASN A 48 -18.41 -12.62 3.13
CA ASN A 48 -17.53 -12.56 1.96
C ASN A 48 -16.10 -12.33 2.44
N PRO A 49 -15.21 -13.35 2.38
CA PRO A 49 -13.84 -13.23 2.91
C PRO A 49 -12.91 -12.49 1.94
N MET A 50 -11.67 -12.22 2.41
CA MET A 50 -10.56 -11.81 1.55
C MET A 50 -10.19 -12.94 0.58
N GLU A 51 -9.44 -12.62 -0.48
CA GLU A 51 -8.76 -13.63 -1.32
C GLU A 51 -7.66 -14.39 -0.56
N HIS A 52 -7.30 -13.91 0.63
CA HIS A 52 -6.37 -14.52 1.58
C HIS A 52 -7.14 -15.38 2.58
N ALA A 53 -7.27 -16.67 2.27
CA ALA A 53 -8.15 -17.58 2.98
C ALA A 53 -7.75 -17.78 4.46
N GLU A 54 -6.47 -18.00 4.72
CA GLU A 54 -5.95 -18.24 6.07
C GLU A 54 -6.04 -16.97 6.94
N SER A 55 -5.68 -15.82 6.39
CA SER A 55 -5.79 -14.52 7.08
C SER A 55 -7.24 -14.15 7.35
N SER A 56 -8.20 -14.67 6.59
CA SER A 56 -9.64 -14.45 6.79
C SER A 56 -10.19 -15.23 8.00
N LEU A 57 -9.48 -16.25 8.50
CA LEU A 57 -9.98 -17.11 9.58
C LEU A 57 -10.33 -16.32 10.86
N LEU A 58 -9.58 -15.26 11.18
CA LEU A 58 -9.86 -14.43 12.35
C LEU A 58 -11.23 -13.76 12.24
N ALA A 59 -11.51 -13.18 11.09
CA ALA A 59 -12.79 -12.53 10.83
C ALA A 59 -13.94 -13.54 10.73
N ILE A 60 -13.72 -14.67 10.06
CA ILE A 60 -14.71 -15.75 9.94
C ILE A 60 -15.07 -16.30 11.32
N TYR A 61 -14.10 -16.47 12.21
CA TYR A 61 -14.34 -16.85 13.59
C TYR A 61 -15.24 -15.85 14.31
N GLY A 62 -14.96 -14.55 14.19
CA GLY A 62 -15.77 -13.49 14.77
C GLY A 62 -17.20 -13.50 14.23
N VAL A 63 -17.38 -13.64 12.92
CA VAL A 63 -18.69 -13.74 12.27
C VAL A 63 -19.45 -14.99 12.75
N ALA A 64 -18.79 -16.14 12.85
CA ALA A 64 -19.39 -17.36 13.36
C ALA A 64 -19.79 -17.25 14.83
N SER A 65 -18.98 -16.59 15.65
CA SER A 65 -19.29 -16.30 17.06
C SER A 65 -20.53 -15.40 17.19
N TYR A 66 -20.62 -14.36 16.37
CA TYR A 66 -21.78 -13.48 16.27
C TYR A 66 -23.03 -14.26 15.83
N ALA A 67 -22.93 -15.07 14.79
CA ALA A 67 -24.03 -15.88 14.28
C ALA A 67 -24.61 -16.85 15.32
N ARG A 68 -23.72 -17.41 16.13
CA ARG A 68 -24.13 -18.41 17.16
C ARG A 68 -24.93 -17.82 18.29
N ASN A 69 -24.61 -16.61 18.73
CA ASN A 69 -25.27 -15.95 19.84
C ASN A 69 -25.15 -14.42 19.73
N PRO A 70 -25.93 -13.78 18.87
CA PRO A 70 -25.87 -12.34 18.66
C PRO A 70 -26.08 -11.52 19.93
N ASP A 71 -27.03 -11.93 20.80
CA ASP A 71 -27.38 -11.19 22.01
C ASP A 71 -26.26 -11.10 23.05
N GLN A 72 -25.31 -12.02 22.99
CA GLN A 72 -24.15 -12.06 23.91
C GLN A 72 -22.82 -11.91 23.20
N TYR A 73 -22.82 -11.45 21.95
CA TYR A 73 -21.61 -11.30 21.18
C TYR A 73 -20.73 -10.17 21.73
N ASP A 74 -19.50 -10.51 22.02
CA ASP A 74 -18.43 -9.58 22.41
C ASP A 74 -17.33 -9.64 21.33
N SER A 75 -17.18 -8.56 20.60
CA SER A 75 -16.24 -8.43 19.47
C SER A 75 -14.79 -8.63 19.90
N ASP A 76 -14.36 -8.01 21.01
CA ASP A 76 -12.98 -8.09 21.49
C ASP A 76 -12.67 -9.49 22.01
N LYS A 77 -13.59 -10.08 22.74
CA LYS A 77 -13.45 -11.46 23.22
C LYS A 77 -13.38 -12.44 22.07
N ALA A 78 -14.30 -12.35 21.11
CA ALA A 78 -14.33 -13.22 19.95
C ALA A 78 -13.02 -13.11 19.12
N TRP A 79 -12.49 -11.91 18.95
CA TRP A 79 -11.25 -11.68 18.23
C TRP A 79 -10.03 -12.28 18.94
N LYS A 80 -9.93 -12.13 20.27
CA LYS A 80 -8.86 -12.77 21.06
C LYS A 80 -8.99 -14.29 21.10
N ASP A 81 -10.21 -14.82 21.13
CA ASP A 81 -10.43 -16.25 21.06
C ASP A 81 -10.08 -16.79 19.67
N ALA A 82 -10.33 -16.04 18.59
CA ALA A 82 -9.89 -16.37 17.24
C ALA A 82 -8.36 -16.48 17.13
N MET A 83 -7.61 -15.54 17.71
CA MET A 83 -6.12 -15.63 17.73
C MET A 83 -5.63 -16.91 18.36
N LYS A 84 -6.21 -17.30 19.50
CA LYS A 84 -5.87 -18.54 20.20
C LYS A 84 -6.28 -19.80 19.44
N ALA A 85 -7.38 -19.72 18.69
CA ALA A 85 -7.84 -20.85 17.88
C ALA A 85 -7.02 -21.05 16.62
N VAL A 86 -6.56 -19.98 15.99
CA VAL A 86 -5.84 -19.99 14.70
C VAL A 86 -4.34 -20.22 14.89
N LEU A 87 -3.75 -19.64 15.93
CA LEU A 87 -2.32 -19.73 16.24
C LEU A 87 -2.06 -19.70 17.76
N PRO A 88 -2.38 -20.76 18.50
CA PRO A 88 -2.25 -20.83 19.96
C PRO A 88 -0.88 -20.44 20.51
N SER A 89 0.19 -20.91 19.86
CA SER A 89 1.58 -20.72 20.34
C SER A 89 2.09 -19.28 20.18
N ALA A 90 1.47 -18.46 19.31
CA ALA A 90 1.88 -17.08 19.04
C ALA A 90 0.66 -16.14 18.91
N SER A 91 -0.35 -16.38 19.73
CA SER A 91 -1.61 -15.60 19.65
C SER A 91 -1.43 -14.14 20.03
N LYS A 92 -0.48 -13.79 20.90
CA LYS A 92 -0.16 -12.40 21.27
C LYS A 92 0.52 -11.66 20.12
N GLU A 93 1.47 -12.30 19.48
CA GLU A 93 2.21 -11.76 18.34
C GLU A 93 1.28 -11.57 17.14
N LEU A 94 0.35 -12.52 16.95
CA LEU A 94 -0.70 -12.39 15.93
C LEU A 94 -1.65 -11.22 16.25
N GLU A 95 -1.99 -10.98 17.53
CA GLU A 95 -2.78 -9.81 17.96
C GLU A 95 -2.04 -8.50 17.67
N ILE A 96 -0.73 -8.41 17.96
CA ILE A 96 0.09 -7.23 17.63
C ILE A 96 0.06 -6.97 16.12
N PHE A 97 0.33 -7.99 15.31
CA PHE A 97 0.30 -7.87 13.85
C PHE A 97 -1.08 -7.44 13.34
N ALA A 98 -2.14 -8.11 13.76
CA ALA A 98 -3.51 -7.85 13.34
C ALA A 98 -4.02 -6.46 13.76
N THR A 99 -3.56 -5.94 14.91
CA THR A 99 -3.89 -4.57 15.37
C THR A 99 -3.46 -3.50 14.37
N HIS A 100 -2.39 -3.73 13.64
CA HIS A 100 -1.85 -2.82 12.64
C HIS A 100 -2.17 -3.25 11.18
N ASN A 101 -2.99 -4.28 11.01
CA ASN A 101 -3.51 -4.79 9.75
C ASN A 101 -5.02 -5.03 9.88
N SER A 102 -5.75 -3.96 10.04
CA SER A 102 -7.20 -3.93 10.20
C SER A 102 -7.80 -2.95 9.20
N ASP A 103 -8.89 -2.26 9.54
CA ASP A 103 -9.54 -1.33 8.62
C ASP A 103 -8.80 0.00 8.50
N LEU A 104 -8.75 0.55 7.29
CA LEU A 104 -8.08 1.81 6.97
C LEU A 104 -8.92 3.07 7.24
N GLY A 105 -10.06 2.92 7.90
CA GLY A 105 -10.95 4.02 8.23
C GLY A 105 -12.02 4.27 7.17
N ALA A 106 -12.48 5.50 7.04
CA ALA A 106 -13.70 5.92 6.35
C ALA A 106 -13.89 5.33 4.94
N ASN A 107 -14.52 4.17 4.86
CA ASN A 107 -14.83 3.45 3.62
C ASN A 107 -16.31 3.03 3.51
N GLY A 108 -17.18 3.52 4.39
CA GLY A 108 -18.59 3.14 4.45
C GLY A 108 -18.90 1.82 5.17
N HIS A 109 -17.90 1.12 5.70
CA HIS A 109 -18.04 -0.14 6.43
C HIS A 109 -17.87 0.06 7.94
N GLY A 110 -18.77 0.78 8.58
CA GLY A 110 -18.70 1.22 9.99
C GLY A 110 -18.70 0.11 11.05
N TYR A 111 -18.72 -1.16 10.69
CA TYR A 111 -18.77 -2.31 11.60
C TYR A 111 -17.38 -2.94 11.84
N ARG A 112 -16.32 -2.27 11.45
CA ARG A 112 -14.93 -2.73 11.60
C ARG A 112 -14.12 -1.76 12.43
N ARG A 113 -13.11 -2.28 13.13
CA ARG A 113 -12.15 -1.46 13.87
C ARG A 113 -11.08 -0.93 12.93
N GLU A 114 -10.81 0.37 12.99
CA GLU A 114 -9.64 0.97 12.33
C GLU A 114 -8.33 0.38 12.88
N GLU A 115 -7.31 0.28 12.02
CA GLU A 115 -6.00 -0.15 12.46
C GLU A 115 -5.35 0.84 13.42
N SER A 116 -4.53 0.33 14.35
CA SER A 116 -3.74 1.13 15.28
C SER A 116 -4.57 2.11 16.15
N VAL A 117 -5.86 1.84 16.35
CA VAL A 117 -6.80 2.76 17.02
C VAL A 117 -6.35 3.16 18.43
N ALA A 118 -5.76 2.24 19.20
CA ALA A 118 -5.27 2.53 20.54
C ALA A 118 -4.02 3.42 20.54
N LEU A 119 -3.21 3.37 19.48
CA LEU A 119 -2.00 4.18 19.35
C LEU A 119 -2.30 5.59 18.83
N LYS A 120 -3.42 5.78 18.13
CA LYS A 120 -3.78 7.03 17.45
C LYS A 120 -3.68 8.28 18.32
N PRO A 121 -4.25 8.32 19.56
CA PRO A 121 -4.16 9.50 20.42
C PRO A 121 -2.72 9.87 20.78
N ILE A 122 -1.87 8.87 21.04
CA ILE A 122 -0.45 9.06 21.41
C ILE A 122 0.32 9.58 20.19
N ALA A 123 0.11 8.98 19.03
CA ALA A 123 0.73 9.40 17.77
C ALA A 123 0.36 10.85 17.40
N GLU A 124 -0.92 11.21 17.51
CA GLU A 124 -1.41 12.57 17.24
C GLU A 124 -0.83 13.59 18.22
N LYS A 125 -0.78 13.26 19.51
CA LYS A 125 -0.18 14.13 20.53
C LYS A 125 1.30 14.35 20.26
N PHE A 126 2.06 13.27 20.04
CA PHE A 126 3.48 13.33 19.68
C PHE A 126 3.72 14.21 18.45
N LEU A 127 2.98 13.94 17.36
CA LEU A 127 3.10 14.71 16.11
C LEU A 127 2.78 16.19 16.31
N ASN A 128 1.70 16.50 17.02
CA ASN A 128 1.31 17.89 17.23
C ASN A 128 2.40 18.67 17.97
N GLU A 129 2.98 18.11 19.02
CA GLU A 129 4.07 18.74 19.74
C GLU A 129 5.34 18.86 18.89
N TYR A 130 5.72 17.75 18.22
CA TYR A 130 6.96 17.70 17.46
C TYR A 130 6.95 18.60 16.22
N LEU A 131 5.85 18.61 15.48
CA LEU A 131 5.73 19.46 14.27
C LEU A 131 5.70 20.95 14.61
N ASN A 132 5.04 21.35 15.70
CA ASN A 132 4.87 22.74 16.06
C ASN A 132 6.06 23.31 16.87
N LYS A 133 6.61 22.51 17.77
CA LYS A 133 7.64 22.98 18.74
C LYS A 133 9.02 22.34 18.54
N GLY A 134 9.11 21.24 17.78
CA GLY A 134 10.33 20.44 17.65
C GLY A 134 10.69 19.65 18.94
N THR A 135 9.73 19.49 19.85
CA THR A 135 9.90 18.78 21.13
C THR A 135 8.82 17.72 21.28
N TYR A 136 8.98 16.82 22.23
CA TYR A 136 8.01 15.75 22.53
C TYR A 136 8.05 15.39 24.02
N GLN A 137 7.02 14.70 24.50
CA GLN A 137 7.01 14.11 25.83
C GLN A 137 7.76 12.78 25.81
N VAL A 138 8.62 12.54 26.80
CA VAL A 138 9.44 11.32 26.88
C VAL A 138 8.55 10.07 26.96
N GLU A 139 7.42 10.14 27.66
CA GLU A 139 6.48 9.02 27.80
C GLU A 139 5.85 8.62 26.45
N ASP A 140 5.44 9.61 25.64
CA ASP A 140 4.89 9.36 24.30
C ASP A 140 5.98 8.75 23.39
N PHE A 141 7.20 9.28 23.45
CA PHE A 141 8.34 8.75 22.71
C PHE A 141 8.65 7.29 23.07
N LEU A 142 8.69 6.96 24.37
CA LEU A 142 8.96 5.59 24.83
C LEU A 142 7.82 4.64 24.41
N THR A 143 6.57 5.06 24.53
CA THR A 143 5.41 4.25 24.08
C THR A 143 5.46 3.95 22.60
N LEU A 144 5.83 4.93 21.78
CA LEU A 144 6.02 4.74 20.33
C LEU A 144 7.19 3.80 20.04
N LEU A 145 8.32 3.97 20.74
CA LEU A 145 9.49 3.11 20.59
C LEU A 145 9.17 1.65 20.96
N ASP A 146 8.50 1.43 22.08
CA ASP A 146 8.07 0.09 22.51
C ASP A 146 7.13 -0.53 21.47
N THR A 147 6.17 0.23 20.93
CA THR A 147 5.29 -0.25 19.87
C THR A 147 6.10 -0.71 18.64
N PHE A 148 7.07 0.07 18.20
CA PHE A 148 7.89 -0.29 17.04
C PHE A 148 8.78 -1.51 17.30
N MET A 149 9.28 -1.67 18.51
CA MET A 149 10.05 -2.86 18.90
C MET A 149 9.16 -4.11 18.96
N LEU A 150 7.96 -4.00 19.53
CA LEU A 150 6.98 -5.09 19.56
C LEU A 150 6.54 -5.51 18.14
N MET A 151 6.39 -4.58 17.22
CA MET A 151 6.12 -4.90 15.82
C MET A 151 7.22 -5.75 15.18
N GLN A 152 8.48 -5.43 15.44
CA GLN A 152 9.64 -6.18 14.95
C GLN A 152 9.67 -7.59 15.55
N GLU A 153 9.56 -7.69 16.86
CA GLU A 153 9.60 -8.96 17.60
C GLU A 153 8.43 -9.87 17.19
N ALA A 154 7.22 -9.34 17.13
CA ALA A 154 6.05 -10.10 16.71
C ALA A 154 6.21 -10.66 15.29
N ALA A 155 6.71 -9.86 14.35
CA ALA A 155 6.96 -10.32 12.99
C ALA A 155 8.01 -11.43 12.94
N ASP A 156 9.10 -11.33 13.70
CA ASP A 156 10.16 -12.37 13.74
C ASP A 156 9.64 -13.68 14.33
N ILE A 157 8.87 -13.63 15.42
CA ILE A 157 8.26 -14.80 16.04
C ILE A 157 7.27 -15.46 15.07
N LEU A 158 6.39 -14.67 14.43
CA LEU A 158 5.42 -15.20 13.48
C LEU A 158 6.08 -15.81 12.26
N MET A 159 7.11 -15.19 11.67
CA MET A 159 7.81 -15.71 10.49
C MET A 159 8.52 -17.06 10.75
N THR A 160 8.87 -17.34 11.98
CA THR A 160 9.52 -18.59 12.39
C THR A 160 8.54 -19.65 12.94
N ASN A 161 7.27 -19.29 13.07
CA ASN A 161 6.24 -20.19 13.59
C ASN A 161 5.90 -21.31 12.60
N THR A 162 5.81 -22.54 13.09
CA THR A 162 5.53 -23.74 12.29
C THR A 162 4.19 -24.39 12.61
N GLU A 163 3.40 -23.85 13.51
CA GLU A 163 2.13 -24.42 13.96
C GLU A 163 1.05 -24.31 12.87
N ASN A 164 0.97 -23.16 12.18
CA ASN A 164 0.10 -22.95 11.03
C ASN A 164 0.90 -22.42 9.83
N PRO A 165 1.62 -23.29 9.11
CA PRO A 165 2.50 -22.87 8.04
C PRO A 165 1.77 -22.23 6.85
N ALA A 166 0.50 -22.57 6.62
CA ALA A 166 -0.30 -21.98 5.55
C ALA A 166 -0.60 -20.50 5.85
N LEU A 167 -1.02 -20.17 7.08
CA LEU A 167 -1.23 -18.81 7.53
C LEU A 167 0.06 -17.99 7.44
N ILE A 168 1.17 -18.54 7.95
CA ILE A 168 2.45 -17.83 7.92
C ILE A 168 2.93 -17.59 6.49
N ALA A 169 2.79 -18.56 5.60
CA ALA A 169 3.16 -18.42 4.20
C ALA A 169 2.33 -17.33 3.50
N GLU A 170 1.04 -17.26 3.78
CA GLU A 170 0.14 -16.25 3.23
C GLU A 170 0.47 -14.85 3.76
N MET A 171 0.67 -14.70 5.07
CA MET A 171 0.99 -13.42 5.71
C MET A 171 2.42 -12.94 5.46
N LYS A 172 3.34 -13.79 5.03
CA LYS A 172 4.79 -13.52 5.00
C LYS A 172 5.17 -12.18 4.36
N PRO A 173 4.62 -11.75 3.23
CA PRO A 173 4.94 -10.44 2.65
C PRO A 173 4.58 -9.28 3.58
N TRP A 174 3.43 -9.35 4.24
CA TRP A 174 2.97 -8.34 5.20
C TRP A 174 3.76 -8.39 6.50
N LEU A 175 4.20 -9.56 6.96
CA LEU A 175 5.09 -9.71 8.13
C LEU A 175 6.44 -9.05 7.87
N ILE A 176 7.03 -9.24 6.68
CA ILE A 176 8.27 -8.56 6.30
C ILE A 176 8.07 -7.05 6.30
N GLN A 177 6.98 -6.56 5.70
CA GLN A 177 6.67 -5.13 5.64
C GLN A 177 6.39 -4.54 7.04
N HIS A 178 5.73 -5.30 7.89
CA HIS A 178 5.44 -4.93 9.29
C HIS A 178 6.72 -4.80 10.11
N LYS A 179 7.64 -5.74 9.99
CA LYS A 179 8.96 -5.67 10.61
C LYS A 179 9.72 -4.42 10.16
N LEU A 180 9.81 -4.20 8.85
CA LEU A 180 10.47 -3.02 8.29
C LEU A 180 9.82 -1.71 8.74
N MET A 181 8.50 -1.67 8.91
CA MET A 181 7.80 -0.51 9.46
C MET A 181 8.20 -0.23 10.90
N GLY A 182 8.31 -1.27 11.75
CA GLY A 182 8.82 -1.15 13.11
C GLY A 182 10.28 -0.68 13.17
N GLU A 183 11.15 -1.26 12.32
CA GLU A 183 12.55 -0.83 12.19
C GLU A 183 12.67 0.63 11.74
N LEU A 184 11.87 1.04 10.75
CA LEU A 184 11.82 2.41 10.25
C LEU A 184 11.36 3.39 11.33
N GLY A 185 10.31 3.04 12.09
CA GLY A 185 9.81 3.85 13.20
C GLY A 185 10.87 4.05 14.29
N SER A 186 11.50 2.96 14.73
CA SER A 186 12.60 2.99 15.71
C SER A 186 13.79 3.83 15.22
N ALA A 187 14.16 3.70 13.94
CA ALA A 187 15.25 4.45 13.34
C ALA A 187 14.93 5.95 13.25
N VAL A 188 13.69 6.34 12.94
CA VAL A 188 13.27 7.75 12.90
C VAL A 188 13.27 8.36 14.30
N LEU A 189 12.76 7.67 15.32
CA LEU A 189 12.87 8.14 16.70
C LEU A 189 14.33 8.26 17.17
N ALA A 190 15.19 7.31 16.79
CA ALA A 190 16.62 7.42 17.08
C ALA A 190 17.31 8.57 16.33
N LEU A 191 16.79 8.99 15.19
CA LEU A 191 17.27 10.15 14.44
C LEU A 191 16.91 11.46 15.16
N THR A 192 15.68 11.58 15.69
CA THR A 192 15.26 12.76 16.49
C THR A 192 16.17 12.94 17.70
N ASN A 193 16.45 11.86 18.42
CA ASN A 193 17.36 11.89 19.58
C ASN A 193 18.80 12.27 19.18
N ALA A 194 19.30 11.78 18.03
CA ALA A 194 20.63 12.18 17.54
C ALA A 194 20.70 13.66 17.18
N TYR A 195 19.63 14.24 16.66
CA TYR A 195 19.51 15.67 16.39
C TYR A 195 19.55 16.50 17.68
N GLU A 196 18.77 16.14 18.68
CA GLU A 196 18.74 16.82 20.00
C GLU A 196 20.09 16.81 20.69
N LEU A 197 20.79 15.67 20.64
CA LEU A 197 22.14 15.53 21.19
C LEU A 197 23.23 16.24 20.38
N GLY A 198 22.90 16.87 19.25
CA GLY A 198 23.86 17.56 18.38
C GLY A 198 24.89 16.65 17.71
N LYS A 199 24.65 15.34 17.65
CA LYS A 199 25.56 14.32 17.10
C LYS A 199 25.46 14.22 15.58
N GLN A 200 26.10 15.13 14.84
CA GLN A 200 25.98 15.22 13.38
C GLN A 200 26.34 13.90 12.65
N GLU A 201 27.48 13.28 12.99
CA GLU A 201 27.90 12.02 12.36
C GLU A 201 26.90 10.89 12.65
N GLY A 202 26.40 10.80 13.89
CA GLY A 202 25.39 9.87 14.32
C GLY A 202 24.06 10.09 13.57
N PHE A 203 23.70 11.36 13.35
CA PHE A 203 22.52 11.74 12.58
C PHE A 203 22.64 11.27 11.12
N LEU A 204 23.73 11.59 10.45
CA LEU A 204 23.93 11.22 9.04
C LEU A 204 23.96 9.71 8.81
N ARG A 205 24.53 8.94 9.75
CA ARG A 205 24.51 7.48 9.71
C ARG A 205 23.08 6.93 9.82
N LYS A 206 22.28 7.45 10.77
CA LYS A 206 20.88 7.06 10.95
C LYS A 206 20.01 7.48 9.76
N TYR A 207 20.23 8.68 9.22
CA TYR A 207 19.56 9.14 8.00
C TYR A 207 19.79 8.16 6.83
N LYS A 208 21.04 7.75 6.57
CA LYS A 208 21.33 6.76 5.53
C LYS A 208 20.66 5.41 5.79
N HIS A 209 20.60 4.99 7.04
CA HIS A 209 19.90 3.75 7.42
C HIS A 209 18.40 3.83 7.14
N ILE A 210 17.74 4.95 7.49
CA ILE A 210 16.33 5.19 7.19
C ILE A 210 16.07 5.12 5.67
N LYS A 211 16.92 5.74 4.86
CA LYS A 211 16.80 5.68 3.40
C LYS A 211 16.91 4.24 2.87
N ALA A 212 17.80 3.43 3.45
CA ALA A 212 17.92 2.02 3.11
C ALA A 212 16.67 1.21 3.50
N LEU A 213 16.08 1.46 4.68
CA LEU A 213 14.83 0.83 5.09
C LEU A 213 13.65 1.21 4.18
N GLN A 214 13.53 2.48 3.82
CA GLN A 214 12.52 2.94 2.87
C GLN A 214 12.67 2.22 1.52
N GLN A 215 13.90 1.99 1.05
CA GLN A 215 14.15 1.24 -0.18
C GLN A 215 13.73 -0.23 -0.03
N GLN A 216 14.06 -0.89 1.08
CA GLN A 216 13.65 -2.28 1.33
C GLN A 216 12.12 -2.42 1.37
N MET A 217 11.42 -1.52 2.07
CA MET A 217 9.96 -1.49 2.11
C MET A 217 9.35 -1.33 0.71
N PHE A 218 9.95 -0.46 -0.09
CA PHE A 218 9.54 -0.28 -1.47
C PHE A 218 9.77 -1.55 -2.31
N ASP A 219 10.91 -2.22 -2.15
CA ASP A 219 11.20 -3.45 -2.88
C ASP A 219 10.23 -4.57 -2.52
N VAL A 220 9.81 -4.68 -1.26
CA VAL A 220 8.73 -5.60 -0.82
C VAL A 220 7.41 -5.26 -1.53
N ASP A 221 7.01 -4.00 -1.51
CA ASP A 221 5.79 -3.52 -2.16
C ASP A 221 5.77 -3.78 -3.68
N GLN A 222 6.93 -3.73 -4.34
CA GLN A 222 7.07 -3.96 -5.78
C GLN A 222 7.31 -5.43 -6.16
N THR A 223 7.53 -6.31 -5.19
CA THR A 223 7.88 -7.72 -5.44
C THR A 223 6.72 -8.66 -5.15
N TYR A 224 6.01 -8.43 -4.05
CA TYR A 224 4.97 -9.32 -3.57
C TYR A 224 3.58 -8.79 -3.88
N ASN A 225 2.59 -9.68 -3.85
CA ASN A 225 1.17 -9.38 -4.07
C ASN A 225 0.95 -8.49 -5.31
N GLN A 226 1.49 -8.93 -6.45
CA GLN A 226 1.42 -8.17 -7.69
C GLN A 226 0.12 -8.43 -8.45
N ASN A 227 -1.03 -8.37 -7.74
CA ASN A 227 -2.34 -8.46 -8.36
C ASN A 227 -2.59 -7.26 -9.29
N PRO A 228 -3.45 -7.42 -10.30
CA PRO A 228 -3.64 -6.38 -11.31
C PRO A 228 -4.47 -5.17 -10.85
N TYR A 229 -5.11 -5.22 -9.67
CA TYR A 229 -6.02 -4.16 -9.20
C TYR A 229 -5.33 -3.19 -8.24
N GLN A 230 -4.88 -3.68 -7.08
CA GLN A 230 -4.15 -2.90 -6.09
C GLN A 230 -2.91 -3.70 -5.68
N PRO A 231 -1.86 -3.61 -6.50
CA PRO A 231 -0.64 -4.34 -6.23
C PRO A 231 0.12 -3.77 -5.05
N GLY A 232 0.90 -4.62 -4.42
CA GLY A 232 1.80 -4.24 -3.36
C GLY A 232 1.43 -4.83 -2.01
N VAL A 233 2.17 -4.43 -1.00
CA VAL A 233 2.07 -4.91 0.37
C VAL A 233 2.16 -3.73 1.31
N LYS A 234 1.07 -3.40 1.97
CA LYS A 234 1.00 -2.27 2.90
C LYS A 234 0.52 -2.71 4.27
N THR A 235 1.03 -2.09 5.29
CA THR A 235 0.70 -2.31 6.70
C THR A 235 0.74 -0.99 7.46
N ALA A 236 -0.02 -0.86 8.52
CA ALA A 236 0.02 0.28 9.44
C ALA A 236 -0.07 1.66 8.75
N GLY A 237 -0.88 1.75 7.69
CA GLY A 237 -0.96 2.90 6.78
C GLY A 237 -1.72 4.09 7.34
N LEU A 238 -2.66 3.86 8.28
CA LEU A 238 -3.55 4.91 8.78
C LEU A 238 -2.91 5.80 9.84
N VAL A 239 -2.13 5.23 10.76
CA VAL A 239 -1.58 5.95 11.93
C VAL A 239 -0.06 5.96 11.92
N ILE A 240 0.58 4.79 11.84
CA ILE A 240 2.03 4.64 12.01
C ILE A 240 2.80 5.22 10.82
N LYS A 241 2.43 4.89 9.61
CA LYS A 241 3.14 5.40 8.42
C LYS A 241 3.14 6.93 8.34
N PRO A 242 1.99 7.63 8.52
CA PRO A 242 1.97 9.10 8.57
C PRO A 242 2.77 9.69 9.74
N LEU A 243 2.76 9.03 10.91
CA LEU A 243 3.58 9.43 12.06
C LEU A 243 5.07 9.43 11.70
N ILE A 244 5.56 8.33 11.15
CA ILE A 244 6.96 8.15 10.77
C ILE A 244 7.37 9.16 9.69
N ASP A 245 6.59 9.29 8.63
CA ASP A 245 6.90 10.16 7.50
C ASP A 245 6.97 11.63 7.90
N LYS A 246 6.00 12.10 8.69
CA LYS A 246 5.96 13.49 9.14
C LYS A 246 7.08 13.79 10.14
N THR A 247 7.38 12.85 11.05
CA THR A 247 8.48 12.99 12.00
C THR A 247 9.82 13.06 11.28
N PHE A 248 10.04 12.16 10.31
CA PHE A 248 11.26 12.14 9.50
C PHE A 248 11.44 13.44 8.70
N ALA A 249 10.39 13.88 8.03
CA ALA A 249 10.43 15.14 7.27
C ALA A 249 10.78 16.33 8.17
N LYS A 250 10.17 16.41 9.37
CA LYS A 250 10.41 17.50 10.32
C LYS A 250 11.85 17.52 10.84
N VAL A 251 12.39 16.37 11.25
CA VAL A 251 13.75 16.32 11.79
C VAL A 251 14.82 16.59 10.73
N VAL A 252 14.58 16.17 9.48
CA VAL A 252 15.47 16.48 8.34
C VAL A 252 15.44 17.97 8.03
N ASP A 253 14.27 18.59 8.02
CA ASP A 253 14.13 20.04 7.83
C ASP A 253 14.86 20.83 8.93
N MET A 254 14.65 20.47 10.19
CA MET A 254 15.36 21.09 11.34
C MET A 254 16.89 20.91 11.22
N TYR A 255 17.36 19.75 10.79
CA TYR A 255 18.78 19.51 10.56
C TYR A 255 19.34 20.39 9.42
N ASN A 256 18.63 20.47 8.29
CA ASN A 256 19.02 21.28 7.15
C ASN A 256 19.12 22.78 7.54
N GLN A 257 18.15 23.29 8.28
CA GLN A 257 18.17 24.67 8.76
C GLN A 257 19.35 24.94 9.71
N LYS A 258 19.58 24.02 10.66
CA LYS A 258 20.64 24.19 11.67
C LYS A 258 22.05 24.12 11.10
N TYR A 259 22.28 23.24 10.14
CA TYR A 259 23.62 22.92 9.61
C TYR A 259 23.83 23.34 8.16
N ASN A 260 22.89 24.11 7.57
CA ASN A 260 22.91 24.51 6.17
C ASN A 260 23.13 23.31 5.22
N ALA A 261 22.44 22.20 5.51
CA ALA A 261 22.48 20.97 4.73
C ALA A 261 21.33 20.91 3.71
N THR A 262 21.38 19.94 2.80
CA THR A 262 20.37 19.74 1.73
C THR A 262 19.89 18.29 1.69
N LEU A 263 19.68 17.67 2.85
CA LEU A 263 19.15 16.30 2.92
C LEU A 263 17.68 16.28 2.49
N ASP A 264 17.28 15.23 1.80
CA ASP A 264 15.90 15.02 1.36
C ASP A 264 15.21 13.93 2.20
N ALA A 265 14.10 14.28 2.82
CA ALA A 265 13.25 13.33 3.56
C ALA A 265 12.36 12.47 2.64
N LYS A 266 12.17 12.87 1.37
CA LYS A 266 11.43 12.05 0.42
C LYS A 266 12.17 10.75 0.14
N SER A 267 11.42 9.70 -0.13
CA SER A 267 12.01 8.46 -0.62
C SER A 267 12.76 8.75 -1.93
N ASP A 268 13.83 7.99 -2.21
CA ASP A 268 14.59 8.11 -3.48
C ASP A 268 13.80 7.58 -4.69
N TYR A 269 12.48 7.51 -4.58
CA TYR A 269 11.61 7.18 -5.69
C TYR A 269 11.80 8.22 -6.79
N MET A 270 11.58 7.78 -8.00
CA MET A 270 11.51 8.65 -9.15
C MET A 270 10.08 9.21 -9.23
N PRO A 271 9.79 10.38 -8.64
CA PRO A 271 8.46 10.96 -8.70
C PRO A 271 8.06 11.17 -10.16
N HIS A 272 6.81 10.90 -10.45
CA HIS A 272 6.29 11.01 -11.82
C HIS A 272 4.81 11.33 -11.80
N THR A 273 4.33 11.85 -12.91
CA THR A 273 2.90 12.05 -13.16
C THR A 273 2.50 11.31 -14.42
N LEU A 274 1.29 10.76 -14.42
CA LEU A 274 0.67 10.21 -15.62
C LEU A 274 -0.49 11.11 -16.02
N THR A 275 -0.52 11.49 -17.29
CA THR A 275 -1.63 12.20 -17.91
C THR A 275 -2.11 11.44 -19.16
N SER A 276 -3.42 11.35 -19.36
CA SER A 276 -4.01 10.71 -20.54
C SER A 276 -5.37 11.30 -20.81
N ASP A 277 -5.75 11.36 -22.06
CA ASP A 277 -7.13 11.64 -22.51
C ASP A 277 -7.94 10.35 -22.75
N VAL A 278 -7.29 9.18 -22.71
CA VAL A 278 -7.94 7.87 -22.77
C VAL A 278 -8.53 7.53 -21.41
N ASN A 279 -9.84 7.35 -21.32
CA ASN A 279 -10.55 7.24 -20.04
C ASN A 279 -10.00 6.14 -19.13
N GLN A 280 -9.75 4.93 -19.64
CA GLN A 280 -9.25 3.81 -18.86
C GLN A 280 -7.80 4.00 -18.37
N LEU A 281 -7.05 4.94 -18.96
CA LEU A 281 -5.66 5.22 -18.58
C LEU A 281 -5.53 6.38 -17.58
N LYS A 282 -6.55 7.21 -17.39
CA LYS A 282 -6.47 8.39 -16.50
C LYS A 282 -6.12 8.05 -15.06
N ASN A 283 -6.56 6.90 -14.58
CA ASN A 283 -6.39 6.45 -13.19
C ASN A 283 -5.66 5.11 -13.09
N ILE A 284 -4.94 4.70 -14.15
CA ILE A 284 -4.21 3.44 -14.11
C ILE A 284 -3.07 3.55 -13.08
N PRO A 285 -2.89 2.57 -12.18
CA PRO A 285 -1.86 2.63 -11.18
C PRO A 285 -0.47 2.61 -11.81
N LEU A 286 0.41 3.48 -11.32
CA LEU A 286 1.82 3.45 -11.65
C LEU A 286 2.60 2.86 -10.48
N ARG A 287 3.56 2.02 -10.81
CA ARG A 287 4.56 1.51 -9.89
C ARG A 287 5.90 2.14 -10.21
N GLN A 288 6.72 2.28 -9.19
CA GLN A 288 8.04 2.85 -9.37
C GLN A 288 9.08 2.03 -8.63
N LYS A 289 10.29 2.01 -9.19
CA LYS A 289 11.52 1.59 -8.52
C LYS A 289 12.49 2.75 -8.59
N THR A 290 13.59 2.68 -7.87
CA THR A 290 14.60 3.75 -7.81
C THR A 290 14.97 4.31 -9.19
N ASN A 291 14.97 3.48 -10.21
CA ASN A 291 15.35 3.87 -11.58
C ASN A 291 14.31 3.47 -12.64
N ARG A 292 13.06 3.17 -12.24
CA ARG A 292 12.06 2.61 -13.14
C ARG A 292 10.65 3.05 -12.81
N VAL A 293 9.89 3.43 -13.82
CA VAL A 293 8.42 3.62 -13.74
C VAL A 293 7.75 2.51 -14.53
N LEU A 294 6.73 1.91 -13.96
CA LEU A 294 5.95 0.84 -14.58
C LEU A 294 4.46 1.21 -14.52
N VAL A 295 3.80 1.12 -15.65
CA VAL A 295 2.33 1.12 -15.73
C VAL A 295 1.85 -0.30 -15.43
N SER A 296 0.91 -0.42 -14.49
CA SER A 296 0.31 -1.71 -14.16
C SER A 296 -0.47 -2.29 -15.35
N PRO A 297 -0.55 -3.62 -15.47
CA PRO A 297 -1.40 -4.24 -16.47
C PRO A 297 -2.85 -3.77 -16.34
N ALA A 298 -3.51 -3.55 -17.46
CA ALA A 298 -4.94 -3.31 -17.49
C ALA A 298 -5.70 -4.64 -17.38
N ASN A 299 -6.80 -4.62 -16.62
CA ASN A 299 -7.66 -5.78 -16.43
C ASN A 299 -8.78 -5.87 -17.46
N GLU A 300 -8.91 -4.84 -18.27
CA GLU A 300 -9.94 -4.70 -19.28
C GLU A 300 -9.34 -4.26 -20.61
N VAL A 301 -10.12 -4.42 -21.67
CA VAL A 301 -9.78 -3.86 -22.98
C VAL A 301 -9.75 -2.35 -22.87
N ILE A 302 -8.62 -1.75 -23.20
CA ILE A 302 -8.49 -0.30 -23.33
C ILE A 302 -8.94 0.10 -24.72
N LYS A 303 -9.96 0.94 -24.79
CA LYS A 303 -10.41 1.59 -26.03
C LYS A 303 -9.65 2.89 -26.21
N TRP A 304 -8.53 2.80 -26.91
CA TRP A 304 -7.65 3.94 -27.17
C TRP A 304 -8.16 4.74 -28.36
N GLN A 305 -8.82 5.83 -28.07
CA GLN A 305 -9.45 6.68 -29.09
C GLN A 305 -8.45 7.22 -30.12
N GLY A 306 -8.94 7.60 -31.29
CA GLY A 306 -8.11 8.27 -32.30
C GLY A 306 -7.49 9.54 -31.78
N LYS A 307 -6.19 9.75 -32.05
CA LYS A 307 -5.35 10.83 -31.52
C LYS A 307 -5.16 10.82 -30.00
N GLY A 308 -5.71 9.85 -29.30
CA GLY A 308 -5.56 9.71 -27.86
C GLY A 308 -4.11 9.47 -27.45
N TYR A 309 -3.72 9.97 -26.26
CA TYR A 309 -2.36 9.89 -25.76
C TYR A 309 -2.27 9.41 -24.31
N MET A 310 -1.09 8.96 -23.95
CA MET A 310 -0.66 8.74 -22.57
C MET A 310 0.76 9.32 -22.41
N THR A 311 0.94 10.14 -21.39
CA THR A 311 2.23 10.75 -21.07
C THR A 311 2.63 10.41 -19.65
N ILE A 312 3.86 9.95 -19.46
CA ILE A 312 4.51 9.79 -18.16
C ILE A 312 5.60 10.86 -18.08
N GLU A 313 5.48 11.79 -17.14
CA GLU A 313 6.46 12.83 -16.86
C GLU A 313 7.20 12.52 -15.56
N LEU A 314 8.52 12.51 -15.59
CA LEU A 314 9.40 12.31 -14.46
C LEU A 314 9.65 13.64 -13.74
N ASP A 315 10.02 13.59 -12.46
CA ASP A 315 10.31 14.78 -11.65
C ASP A 315 11.54 15.56 -12.15
N ASN A 316 12.49 14.86 -12.77
CA ASN A 316 13.74 15.42 -13.27
C ASN A 316 14.09 14.82 -14.63
N ILE A 317 15.19 15.31 -15.23
CA ILE A 317 15.78 14.77 -16.45
C ILE A 317 16.73 13.63 -16.05
N TYR A 318 16.54 12.47 -16.66
CA TYR A 318 17.37 11.28 -16.44
C TYR A 318 17.89 10.72 -17.76
N PRO A 319 19.08 10.07 -17.78
CA PRO A 319 19.53 9.29 -18.92
C PRO A 319 18.62 8.07 -19.13
N LEU A 320 17.95 8.00 -20.27
CA LEU A 320 17.07 6.89 -20.64
C LEU A 320 17.88 5.63 -20.94
N MET A 321 17.56 4.54 -20.25
CA MET A 321 18.14 3.23 -20.52
C MET A 321 17.27 2.41 -21.45
N THR A 322 16.01 2.22 -21.10
CA THR A 322 15.07 1.46 -21.95
C THR A 322 13.63 1.95 -21.79
N ILE A 323 12.86 1.80 -22.87
CA ILE A 323 11.40 1.79 -22.83
C ILE A 323 10.95 0.40 -23.28
N ASP A 324 10.08 -0.24 -22.53
CA ASP A 324 9.60 -1.60 -22.79
C ASP A 324 8.07 -1.62 -22.65
N ILE A 325 7.36 -1.93 -23.73
CA ILE A 325 5.90 -1.85 -23.80
C ILE A 325 5.33 -3.14 -24.37
N ASP A 326 4.31 -3.70 -23.72
CA ASP A 326 3.49 -4.79 -24.24
C ASP A 326 2.02 -4.36 -24.25
N PHE A 327 1.47 -4.12 -25.42
CA PHE A 327 0.08 -3.75 -25.62
C PHE A 327 -0.85 -4.93 -25.85
N GLY A 328 -0.35 -6.17 -25.78
CA GLY A 328 -1.15 -7.36 -26.06
C GLY A 328 -1.66 -7.48 -27.50
N LYS A 329 -1.16 -6.62 -28.42
CA LYS A 329 -1.59 -6.55 -29.82
C LYS A 329 -0.37 -6.44 -30.75
N PRO A 330 -0.32 -7.20 -31.86
CA PRO A 330 0.88 -7.26 -32.71
C PRO A 330 1.06 -6.07 -33.66
N GLU A 331 0.06 -5.22 -33.87
CA GLU A 331 0.06 -4.21 -34.93
C GLU A 331 0.23 -2.78 -34.46
N VAL A 332 0.77 -2.58 -33.27
CA VAL A 332 0.90 -1.24 -32.65
C VAL A 332 1.79 -0.31 -33.48
N ALA A 333 2.82 -0.84 -34.13
CA ALA A 333 3.72 -0.06 -34.97
C ALA A 333 3.02 0.63 -36.16
N SER A 334 1.83 0.14 -36.57
CA SER A 334 1.08 0.74 -37.68
C SER A 334 0.27 1.99 -37.29
N TRP A 335 0.03 2.21 -35.99
CA TRP A 335 -0.79 3.30 -35.48
C TRP A 335 -0.19 4.07 -34.33
N GLY A 336 0.77 3.49 -33.61
CA GLY A 336 1.38 4.09 -32.43
C GLY A 336 2.56 5.00 -32.77
N VAL A 337 2.68 6.12 -32.06
CA VAL A 337 3.84 7.00 -32.09
C VAL A 337 4.39 7.12 -30.68
N LEU A 338 5.68 6.81 -30.52
CA LEU A 338 6.40 6.98 -29.27
C LEU A 338 7.26 8.24 -29.34
N GLU A 339 7.21 9.06 -28.32
CA GLU A 339 7.96 10.33 -28.25
C GLU A 339 8.57 10.49 -26.87
N ILE A 340 9.71 11.16 -26.82
CA ILE A 340 10.39 11.57 -25.60
C ILE A 340 10.55 13.08 -25.57
N SER A 341 10.72 13.64 -24.37
CA SER A 341 10.94 15.07 -24.18
C SER A 341 11.86 15.31 -23.00
N THR A 342 12.70 16.33 -23.07
CA THR A 342 13.55 16.81 -21.97
C THR A 342 12.90 17.90 -21.12
N ASN A 343 11.78 18.49 -21.58
CA ASN A 343 11.11 19.62 -20.89
C ASN A 343 9.58 19.46 -20.79
N GLY A 344 9.04 18.34 -21.27
CA GLY A 344 7.60 18.06 -21.30
C GLY A 344 6.81 18.84 -22.36
N LYS A 345 7.46 19.65 -23.19
CA LYS A 345 6.84 20.51 -24.22
C LYS A 345 7.30 20.17 -25.63
N ASP A 346 8.59 20.06 -25.83
CA ASP A 346 9.22 19.77 -27.12
C ASP A 346 9.41 18.25 -27.24
N TRP A 347 8.75 17.64 -28.22
CA TRP A 347 8.68 16.19 -28.37
C TRP A 347 9.52 15.72 -29.54
N GLN A 348 10.35 14.73 -29.29
CA GLN A 348 11.16 14.04 -30.28
C GLN A 348 10.60 12.64 -30.49
N LYS A 349 10.27 12.29 -31.72
CA LYS A 349 9.83 10.94 -32.09
C LYS A 349 10.97 9.95 -31.90
N VAL A 350 10.64 8.79 -31.34
CA VAL A 350 11.56 7.65 -31.15
C VAL A 350 11.10 6.52 -32.06
N ASP A 351 12.00 6.07 -32.92
CA ASP A 351 11.74 4.90 -33.74
C ASP A 351 11.82 3.64 -32.90
N PHE A 352 10.90 2.73 -33.11
CA PHE A 352 10.84 1.46 -32.42
C PHE A 352 10.57 0.30 -33.36
N GLN A 353 11.09 -0.86 -32.97
CA GLN A 353 10.75 -2.13 -33.61
C GLN A 353 9.77 -2.88 -32.72
N GLN A 354 8.78 -3.51 -33.34
CA GLN A 354 7.84 -4.36 -32.66
C GLN A 354 8.16 -5.83 -32.94
N ASN A 355 8.29 -6.61 -31.85
CA ASN A 355 8.39 -8.06 -31.91
C ASN A 355 7.14 -8.66 -31.26
N LYS A 356 6.25 -9.24 -32.08
CA LYS A 356 4.91 -9.70 -31.66
C LYS A 356 4.15 -8.54 -31.00
N ASN A 357 3.84 -8.69 -29.70
CA ASN A 357 3.07 -7.69 -28.93
C ASN A 357 3.97 -6.68 -28.21
N ARG A 358 5.29 -6.79 -28.33
CA ARG A 358 6.25 -6.05 -27.51
C ARG A 358 7.06 -5.06 -28.32
N ILE A 359 7.12 -3.85 -27.80
CA ILE A 359 7.99 -2.77 -28.25
C ILE A 359 9.11 -2.62 -27.25
N ARG A 360 10.34 -2.56 -27.73
CA ARG A 360 11.50 -2.26 -26.90
C ARG A 360 12.37 -1.22 -27.57
N VAL A 361 12.70 -0.17 -26.83
CA VAL A 361 13.62 0.90 -27.25
C VAL A 361 14.82 0.89 -26.33
N ASN A 362 16.02 0.93 -26.92
CA ASN A 362 17.26 1.26 -26.21
C ASN A 362 17.39 2.78 -26.20
N GLY A 363 17.52 3.36 -25.02
CA GLY A 363 17.55 4.82 -24.84
C GLY A 363 18.94 5.44 -25.06
N ASP A 364 20.01 4.63 -25.10
CA ASP A 364 21.39 5.06 -25.29
C ASP A 364 21.79 6.27 -24.42
N LYS A 365 21.25 6.30 -23.18
CA LYS A 365 21.42 7.40 -22.22
C LYS A 365 20.90 8.77 -22.71
N THR A 366 20.01 8.78 -23.69
CA THR A 366 19.36 10.03 -24.13
C THR A 366 18.66 10.68 -22.94
N PRO A 367 18.85 12.00 -22.70
CA PRO A 367 18.17 12.70 -21.63
C PRO A 367 16.65 12.68 -21.82
N VAL A 368 15.91 12.28 -20.79
CA VAL A 368 14.45 12.22 -20.82
C VAL A 368 13.84 12.79 -19.54
N LYS A 369 12.82 13.60 -19.68
CA LYS A 369 11.92 14.05 -18.62
C LYS A 369 10.52 13.47 -18.80
N ALA A 370 10.08 13.29 -20.03
CA ALA A 370 8.76 12.75 -20.31
C ALA A 370 8.78 11.76 -21.49
N VAL A 371 7.90 10.77 -21.42
CA VAL A 371 7.65 9.79 -22.47
C VAL A 371 6.17 9.84 -22.81
N ARG A 372 5.84 9.94 -24.09
CA ARG A 372 4.47 9.96 -24.59
C ARG A 372 4.24 8.88 -25.62
N PHE A 373 3.11 8.21 -25.52
CA PHE A 373 2.62 7.31 -26.56
C PHE A 373 1.27 7.81 -27.07
N THR A 374 1.13 7.91 -28.39
CA THR A 374 -0.05 8.49 -29.06
C THR A 374 -0.58 7.55 -30.13
N ASN A 375 -1.89 7.41 -30.21
CA ASN A 375 -2.54 6.84 -31.39
C ASN A 375 -2.52 7.89 -32.52
N SER A 376 -1.73 7.66 -33.55
CA SER A 376 -1.56 8.61 -34.68
C SER A 376 -2.74 8.62 -35.65
N GLN A 377 -3.62 7.63 -35.58
CA GLN A 377 -4.78 7.50 -36.46
C GLN A 377 -6.01 8.21 -35.87
N ASP A 378 -7.02 8.48 -36.69
CA ASP A 378 -8.31 8.99 -36.23
C ASP A 378 -9.25 7.87 -35.73
N LYS A 379 -8.85 6.62 -35.89
CA LYS A 379 -9.60 5.42 -35.53
C LYS A 379 -9.22 4.93 -34.14
N GLU A 380 -10.22 4.50 -33.38
CA GLU A 380 -10.04 3.84 -32.11
C GLU A 380 -9.27 2.50 -32.27
N GLN A 381 -8.41 2.20 -31.29
CA GLN A 381 -7.68 0.94 -31.18
C GLN A 381 -8.03 0.25 -29.88
N GLU A 382 -8.33 -1.03 -29.94
CA GLU A 382 -8.50 -1.87 -28.75
C GLU A 382 -7.19 -2.54 -28.40
N ILE A 383 -6.73 -2.38 -27.16
CA ILE A 383 -5.49 -2.95 -26.65
C ILE A 383 -5.68 -3.62 -25.29
N TYR A 384 -4.74 -4.51 -24.94
CA TYR A 384 -4.62 -5.13 -23.62
C TYR A 384 -3.25 -4.76 -23.06
N MET A 385 -3.12 -3.61 -22.40
CA MET A 385 -1.84 -3.20 -21.83
C MET A 385 -1.37 -4.19 -20.77
N ARG A 386 -0.25 -4.87 -21.02
CA ARG A 386 0.36 -5.84 -20.12
C ARG A 386 1.58 -5.28 -19.41
N ASN A 387 2.27 -4.34 -20.05
CA ASN A 387 3.47 -3.71 -19.52
C ASN A 387 3.71 -2.37 -20.21
N PHE A 388 4.10 -1.35 -19.45
CA PHE A 388 4.73 -0.16 -19.97
C PHE A 388 5.78 0.29 -18.95
N THR A 389 7.04 0.07 -19.25
CA THR A 389 8.16 0.31 -18.34
C THR A 389 9.12 1.32 -18.94
N ILE A 390 9.47 2.33 -18.17
CA ILE A 390 10.54 3.28 -18.47
C ILE A 390 11.65 3.03 -17.46
N THR A 391 12.85 2.72 -17.92
CA THR A 391 14.05 2.53 -17.08
C THR A 391 15.06 3.62 -17.40
N VAL A 392 15.60 4.25 -16.37
CA VAL A 392 16.62 5.31 -16.48
C VAL A 392 17.88 4.97 -15.68
N GLU A 393 18.97 5.66 -15.95
CA GLU A 393 20.14 5.69 -15.09
C GLU A 393 19.96 6.80 -14.06
N LYS A 394 20.17 6.47 -12.77
CA LYS A 394 20.00 7.42 -11.66
C LYS A 394 21.33 7.65 -10.93
#